data_e96bd1b9cd979ef477f534ba1f749ef8
#
_entry.id   e96bd1b9cd979ef477f534ba1f749ef8
#
_cell.length_a   1.000
_cell.length_b   1.000
_cell.length_c   1.000
_cell.angle_alpha   90.00
_cell.angle_beta   90.00
_cell.angle_gamma   90.00
#
_symmetry.space_group_name_H-M   'P 1'
#
loop_
_entity.id
_entity.type
_entity.pdbx_description
1 polymer ?
#
loop_
_entity_poly.entity_id
_entity_poly.type
_entity_poly.pdbx_seq_one_letter_code
_entity_poly.pdbx_strand_id
1 'polypeptide(L)'
;MYKRQACEEAVYLAGLASKVYLIVRKPFLRASKIMQERVMNHEKIEVLFEHNAVGLFGDNGVEGVNLVKRWGEPDEERYSLPIDGFFLAIGHQPNTEIFKEYVDTDEVGYIITEGDSPRTKVPGVFAAGDVADPHYRQAITAAGSGCKAALEAERYLSAKGLI
;
A
#
# COMPACT_ATOMS: atom_id res chain seq x y z
N MET A 1 10.56 3.59 -3.86
CA MET A 1 9.65 2.75 -4.64
C MET A 1 8.16 3.01 -4.33
N TYR A 2 7.79 3.40 -3.11
CA TYR A 2 6.41 3.56 -2.62
C TYR A 2 5.62 4.81 -3.08
N LYS A 3 6.21 5.69 -3.88
CA LYS A 3 5.61 6.98 -4.26
C LYS A 3 4.86 6.96 -5.60
N ARG A 4 4.73 5.78 -6.25
CA ARG A 4 4.04 5.58 -7.54
C ARG A 4 2.58 5.17 -7.36
N GLN A 5 2.27 4.45 -6.28
CA GLN A 5 1.02 3.71 -6.09
C GLN A 5 -0.22 4.59 -6.32
N ALA A 6 -0.32 5.75 -5.69
CA ALA A 6 -1.48 6.63 -5.85
C ALA A 6 -1.74 7.05 -7.31
N CYS A 7 -0.68 7.31 -8.08
CA CYS A 7 -0.83 7.67 -9.49
C CYS A 7 -1.24 6.46 -10.36
N GLU A 8 -0.69 5.28 -10.07
CA GLU A 8 -1.03 4.04 -10.77
C GLU A 8 -2.48 3.64 -10.49
N GLU A 9 -2.90 3.71 -9.22
CA GLU A 9 -4.28 3.45 -8.81
C GLU A 9 -5.26 4.46 -9.39
N ALA A 10 -4.91 5.77 -9.43
CA ALA A 10 -5.75 6.78 -10.05
C ALA A 10 -6.01 6.50 -11.54
N VAL A 11 -4.98 6.11 -12.28
CA VAL A 11 -5.11 5.72 -13.70
C VAL A 11 -5.97 4.46 -13.85
N TYR A 12 -5.78 3.47 -12.99
CA TYR A 12 -6.60 2.25 -12.98
C TYR A 12 -8.08 2.57 -12.70
N LEU A 13 -8.34 3.34 -11.64
CA LEU A 13 -9.70 3.75 -11.26
C LEU A 13 -10.40 4.60 -12.32
N ALA A 14 -9.65 5.41 -13.08
CA ALA A 14 -10.20 6.19 -14.19
C ALA A 14 -10.77 5.32 -15.33
N GLY A 15 -10.33 4.06 -15.43
CA GLY A 15 -10.94 3.06 -16.32
C GLY A 15 -12.31 2.55 -15.85
N LEU A 16 -12.61 2.67 -14.55
CA LEU A 16 -13.83 2.14 -13.93
C LEU A 16 -14.83 3.25 -13.55
N ALA A 17 -14.33 4.42 -13.16
CA ALA A 17 -15.12 5.55 -12.71
C ALA A 17 -15.37 6.58 -13.82
N SER A 18 -16.40 7.41 -13.64
CA SER A 18 -16.66 8.58 -14.48
C SER A 18 -15.66 9.72 -14.19
N LYS A 19 -15.24 9.87 -12.93
CA LYS A 19 -14.25 10.86 -12.49
C LYS A 19 -13.44 10.32 -11.32
N VAL A 20 -12.17 10.71 -11.24
CA VAL A 20 -11.25 10.37 -10.14
C VAL A 20 -10.61 11.65 -9.62
N TYR A 21 -10.71 11.88 -8.33
CA TYR A 21 -10.01 12.95 -7.63
C TYR A 21 -8.77 12.37 -6.96
N LEU A 22 -7.58 12.79 -7.40
CA LEU A 22 -6.32 12.40 -6.77
C LEU A 22 -5.89 13.43 -5.73
N ILE A 23 -6.11 13.11 -4.46
CA ILE A 23 -5.81 14.00 -3.33
C ILE A 23 -4.31 13.91 -3.00
N VAL A 24 -3.61 15.03 -3.04
CA VAL A 24 -2.16 15.11 -2.85
C VAL A 24 -1.81 16.19 -1.83
N ARG A 25 -1.17 15.78 -0.71
CA ARG A 25 -0.78 16.73 0.37
C ARG A 25 0.30 17.73 0.00
N LYS A 26 1.06 17.48 -1.06
CA LYS A 26 2.16 18.34 -1.52
C LYS A 26 1.76 19.07 -2.80
N PRO A 27 2.42 20.20 -3.15
CA PRO A 27 2.15 20.90 -4.40
C PRO A 27 2.74 20.20 -5.64
N PHE A 28 3.16 18.94 -5.51
CA PHE A 28 3.74 18.16 -6.60
C PHE A 28 3.49 16.64 -6.41
N LEU A 29 3.45 15.90 -7.53
CA LEU A 29 3.38 14.45 -7.55
C LEU A 29 4.78 13.83 -7.31
N ARG A 30 4.82 12.74 -6.56
CA ARG A 30 6.04 11.96 -6.29
C ARG A 30 6.06 10.66 -7.10
N ALA A 31 5.92 10.76 -8.42
CA ALA A 31 5.96 9.65 -9.36
C ALA A 31 7.03 9.89 -10.43
N SER A 32 7.25 8.91 -11.33
CA SER A 32 8.09 9.12 -12.52
C SER A 32 7.46 10.18 -13.42
N LYS A 33 8.27 10.89 -14.23
CA LYS A 33 7.77 11.91 -15.15
C LYS A 33 6.67 11.38 -16.06
N ILE A 34 6.86 10.20 -16.63
CA ILE A 34 5.88 9.53 -17.50
C ILE A 34 4.55 9.31 -16.77
N MET A 35 4.60 8.87 -15.50
CA MET A 35 3.38 8.65 -14.71
C MET A 35 2.69 9.97 -14.33
N GLN A 36 3.47 11.01 -14.02
CA GLN A 36 2.93 12.35 -13.78
C GLN A 36 2.21 12.88 -15.02
N GLU A 37 2.84 12.81 -16.19
CA GLU A 37 2.23 13.22 -17.47
C GLU A 37 0.95 12.44 -17.77
N ARG A 38 0.96 11.12 -17.51
CA ARG A 38 -0.21 10.26 -17.72
C ARG A 38 -1.39 10.66 -16.83
N VAL A 39 -1.13 11.00 -15.56
CA VAL A 39 -2.16 11.46 -14.61
C VAL A 39 -2.64 12.86 -14.98
N MET A 40 -1.72 13.80 -15.22
CA MET A 40 -2.05 15.22 -15.48
C MET A 40 -2.81 15.44 -16.79
N ASN A 41 -2.58 14.58 -17.79
CA ASN A 41 -3.23 14.66 -19.10
C ASN A 41 -4.49 13.77 -19.21
N HIS A 42 -4.86 13.06 -18.14
CA HIS A 42 -6.01 12.15 -18.19
C HIS A 42 -7.32 12.92 -17.97
N GLU A 43 -8.25 12.87 -18.95
CA GLU A 43 -9.52 13.63 -18.95
C GLU A 43 -10.42 13.41 -17.73
N LYS A 44 -10.34 12.20 -17.13
CA LYS A 44 -11.15 11.83 -15.96
C LYS A 44 -10.44 12.04 -14.62
N ILE A 45 -9.18 12.42 -14.59
CA ILE A 45 -8.42 12.59 -13.35
C ILE A 45 -8.25 14.07 -13.06
N GLU A 46 -8.71 14.48 -11.89
CA GLU A 46 -8.43 15.80 -11.34
C GLU A 46 -7.51 15.68 -10.13
N VAL A 47 -6.36 16.38 -10.18
CA VAL A 47 -5.38 16.35 -9.09
C VAL A 47 -5.64 17.53 -8.16
N LEU A 48 -5.96 17.22 -6.91
CA LEU A 48 -6.16 18.19 -5.84
C LEU A 48 -4.88 18.32 -5.03
N PHE A 49 -4.02 19.24 -5.43
CA PHE A 49 -2.78 19.52 -4.72
C PHE A 49 -3.01 20.27 -3.40
N GLU A 50 -2.14 20.03 -2.41
CA GLU A 50 -2.17 20.65 -1.08
C GLU A 50 -3.45 20.34 -0.30
N HIS A 51 -4.09 19.19 -0.59
CA HIS A 51 -5.31 18.74 0.07
C HIS A 51 -5.07 17.56 0.99
N ASN A 52 -5.82 17.52 2.08
CA ASN A 52 -5.90 16.41 3.02
C ASN A 52 -7.36 15.98 3.16
N ALA A 53 -7.61 14.67 3.11
CA ALA A 53 -8.88 14.11 3.52
C ALA A 53 -8.91 13.99 5.05
N VAL A 54 -9.92 14.58 5.68
CA VAL A 54 -10.04 14.63 7.14
C VAL A 54 -11.24 13.86 7.68
N GLY A 55 -12.08 13.32 6.82
CA GLY A 55 -13.22 12.48 7.19
C GLY A 55 -14.03 12.07 5.97
N LEU A 56 -14.77 11.00 6.11
CA LEU A 56 -15.78 10.55 5.14
C LEU A 56 -17.17 10.73 5.77
N PHE A 57 -18.19 10.84 4.93
CA PHE A 57 -19.58 10.86 5.36
C PHE A 57 -20.46 10.05 4.42
N GLY A 58 -21.63 9.62 4.90
CA GLY A 58 -22.64 8.84 4.22
C GLY A 58 -23.35 7.90 5.19
N ASP A 59 -24.58 7.49 4.87
CA ASP A 59 -25.39 6.63 5.74
C ASP A 59 -25.19 5.14 5.45
N ASN A 60 -25.43 4.70 4.20
CA ASN A 60 -25.32 3.29 3.81
C ASN A 60 -24.07 2.99 2.96
N GLY A 61 -23.20 3.95 2.77
CA GLY A 61 -21.97 3.88 2.01
C GLY A 61 -21.27 5.22 2.02
N VAL A 62 -20.19 5.33 1.26
CA VAL A 62 -19.48 6.60 1.10
C VAL A 62 -20.27 7.50 0.16
N GLU A 63 -20.68 8.68 0.65
CA GLU A 63 -21.38 9.71 -0.13
C GLU A 63 -20.52 10.96 -0.34
N GLY A 64 -19.45 11.09 0.46
CA GLY A 64 -18.53 12.21 0.29
C GLY A 64 -17.33 12.17 1.23
N VAL A 65 -16.42 13.11 0.98
CA VAL A 65 -15.21 13.33 1.74
C VAL A 65 -15.08 14.79 2.17
N ASN A 66 -14.68 15.00 3.41
CA ASN A 66 -14.33 16.33 3.93
C ASN A 66 -12.86 16.59 3.63
N LEU A 67 -12.59 17.70 2.96
CA LEU A 67 -11.25 18.10 2.51
C LEU A 67 -10.79 19.38 3.21
N VAL A 68 -9.50 19.43 3.46
CA VAL A 68 -8.79 20.64 3.91
C VAL A 68 -7.68 20.93 2.90
N LYS A 69 -7.75 22.07 2.28
CA LYS A 69 -6.70 22.61 1.43
C LYS A 69 -5.77 23.48 2.27
N ARG A 70 -4.45 23.32 2.08
CA ARG A 70 -3.40 24.08 2.76
C ARG A 70 -3.53 24.04 4.28
N TRP A 71 -3.68 22.83 4.80
CA TRP A 71 -3.89 22.58 6.23
C TRP A 71 -2.79 23.20 7.11
N GLY A 72 -3.23 24.04 8.06
CA GLY A 72 -2.37 24.76 9.00
C GLY A 72 -1.78 26.06 8.45
N GLU A 73 -2.13 26.46 7.23
CA GLU A 73 -1.71 27.72 6.63
C GLU A 73 -2.76 28.84 6.88
N PRO A 74 -2.38 30.13 6.80
CA PRO A 74 -3.31 31.24 7.04
C PRO A 74 -4.52 31.29 6.10
N ASP A 75 -4.42 30.67 4.94
CA ASP A 75 -5.44 30.59 3.90
C ASP A 75 -6.00 29.16 3.77
N GLU A 76 -6.12 28.46 4.91
CA GLU A 76 -6.75 27.15 4.98
C GLU A 76 -8.22 27.23 4.51
N GLU A 77 -8.59 26.35 3.59
CA GLU A 77 -9.96 26.19 3.10
C GLU A 77 -10.51 24.81 3.47
N ARG A 78 -11.77 24.73 3.94
CA ARG A 78 -12.47 23.48 4.26
C ARG A 78 -13.73 23.36 3.42
N TYR A 79 -13.93 22.19 2.81
CA TYR A 79 -15.13 21.91 2.02
C TYR A 79 -15.38 20.41 1.95
N SER A 80 -16.58 20.05 1.49
CA SER A 80 -16.96 18.67 1.25
C SER A 80 -17.07 18.42 -0.25
N LEU A 81 -16.61 17.23 -0.68
CA LEU A 81 -16.67 16.80 -2.06
C LEU A 81 -17.51 15.51 -2.14
N PRO A 82 -18.59 15.48 -2.95
CA PRO A 82 -19.35 14.26 -3.19
C PRO A 82 -18.50 13.22 -3.93
N ILE A 83 -18.50 11.98 -3.43
CA ILE A 83 -17.85 10.84 -4.04
C ILE A 83 -18.62 9.56 -3.71
N ASP A 84 -18.50 8.53 -4.56
CA ASP A 84 -19.11 7.22 -4.37
C ASP A 84 -18.15 6.18 -3.80
N GLY A 85 -16.86 6.49 -3.73
CA GLY A 85 -15.85 5.60 -3.20
C GLY A 85 -14.57 6.33 -2.81
N PHE A 86 -13.84 5.79 -1.83
CA PHE A 86 -12.60 6.37 -1.33
C PHE A 86 -11.53 5.29 -1.18
N PHE A 87 -10.35 5.53 -1.75
CA PHE A 87 -9.21 4.63 -1.75
C PHE A 87 -8.00 5.27 -1.07
N LEU A 88 -7.41 4.56 -0.11
CA LEU A 88 -6.19 5.00 0.58
C LEU A 88 -4.94 4.49 -0.14
N ALA A 89 -4.37 5.30 -1.01
CA ALA A 89 -3.13 5.02 -1.75
C ALA A 89 -1.90 5.66 -1.08
N ILE A 90 -1.80 5.57 0.24
CA ILE A 90 -0.74 6.20 1.04
C ILE A 90 0.51 5.33 1.24
N GLY A 91 0.50 4.12 0.69
CA GLY A 91 1.53 3.10 0.83
C GLY A 91 1.13 1.99 1.80
N HIS A 92 1.96 0.94 1.83
CA HIS A 92 1.81 -0.17 2.75
C HIS A 92 2.97 -0.16 3.74
N GLN A 93 2.67 -0.53 4.96
CA GLN A 93 3.66 -0.82 5.98
C GLN A 93 3.40 -2.24 6.49
N PRO A 94 4.37 -3.15 6.41
CA PRO A 94 4.20 -4.50 6.93
C PRO A 94 4.03 -4.46 8.45
N ASN A 95 3.15 -5.32 8.97
CA ASN A 95 2.89 -5.39 10.41
C ASN A 95 3.92 -6.31 11.10
N THR A 96 5.17 -5.91 11.07
CA THR A 96 6.34 -6.68 11.52
C THR A 96 7.05 -6.10 12.74
N GLU A 97 6.54 -4.99 13.29
CA GLU A 97 7.16 -4.30 14.41
C GLU A 97 7.47 -5.21 15.60
N ILE A 98 6.56 -6.15 15.91
CA ILE A 98 6.71 -7.10 17.01
C ILE A 98 7.83 -8.13 16.80
N PHE A 99 8.33 -8.27 15.57
CA PHE A 99 9.38 -9.24 15.21
C PHE A 99 10.75 -8.60 14.97
N LYS A 100 10.88 -7.28 14.99
CA LYS A 100 12.11 -6.55 14.62
C LYS A 100 13.35 -6.96 15.40
N GLU A 101 13.18 -7.35 16.66
CA GLU A 101 14.31 -7.77 17.50
C GLU A 101 14.77 -9.21 17.22
N TYR A 102 13.96 -10.00 16.51
CA TYR A 102 14.18 -11.44 16.31
C TYR A 102 14.56 -11.79 14.87
N VAL A 103 14.02 -11.10 13.89
CA VAL A 103 14.28 -11.35 12.47
C VAL A 103 14.80 -10.10 11.76
N ASP A 104 15.58 -10.27 10.70
CA ASP A 104 16.01 -9.16 9.89
C ASP A 104 14.85 -8.62 9.05
N THR A 105 14.78 -7.28 8.98
CA THR A 105 13.86 -6.56 8.12
C THR A 105 14.60 -5.57 7.25
N ASP A 106 14.02 -5.25 6.09
CA ASP A 106 14.52 -4.17 5.25
C ASP A 106 14.21 -2.78 5.87
N GLU A 107 14.63 -1.71 5.20
CA GLU A 107 14.43 -0.31 5.65
C GLU A 107 12.95 0.07 5.81
N VAL A 108 12.03 -0.68 5.19
CA VAL A 108 10.58 -0.45 5.21
C VAL A 108 9.89 -1.32 6.26
N GLY A 109 10.53 -2.40 6.67
CA GLY A 109 10.05 -3.35 7.66
C GLY A 109 9.61 -4.70 7.10
N TYR A 110 9.83 -5.00 5.80
CA TYR A 110 9.57 -6.33 5.26
C TYR A 110 10.61 -7.32 5.78
N ILE A 111 10.16 -8.52 6.16
CA ILE A 111 11.06 -9.58 6.64
C ILE A 111 11.95 -10.05 5.50
N ILE A 112 13.26 -10.10 5.74
CA ILE A 112 14.26 -10.58 4.79
C ILE A 112 14.31 -12.09 4.85
N THR A 113 14.17 -12.74 3.69
CA THR A 113 14.25 -14.18 3.52
C THR A 113 15.47 -14.57 2.67
N GLU A 114 15.87 -15.83 2.74
CA GLU A 114 17.00 -16.38 1.99
C GLU A 114 16.63 -16.65 0.52
N GLY A 115 16.90 -15.68 -0.36
CA GLY A 115 16.58 -15.80 -1.79
C GLY A 115 15.09 -16.04 -2.03
N ASP A 116 14.76 -17.09 -2.78
CA ASP A 116 13.38 -17.49 -3.11
C ASP A 116 12.74 -18.39 -2.03
N SER A 117 13.44 -18.66 -0.94
CA SER A 117 12.99 -19.47 0.18
C SER A 117 12.21 -18.62 1.20
N PRO A 118 11.25 -19.18 1.94
CA PRO A 118 10.62 -18.51 3.07
C PRO A 118 11.47 -18.50 4.35
N ARG A 119 12.68 -19.06 4.31
CA ARG A 119 13.58 -19.16 5.47
C ARG A 119 14.06 -17.77 5.88
N THR A 120 14.02 -17.50 7.18
CA THR A 120 14.70 -16.34 7.78
C THR A 120 16.06 -16.74 8.32
N LYS A 121 16.85 -15.77 8.76
CA LYS A 121 18.13 -16.06 9.45
C LYS A 121 17.97 -16.87 10.74
N VAL A 122 16.76 -16.92 11.29
CA VAL A 122 16.46 -17.65 12.53
C VAL A 122 16.01 -19.07 12.20
N PRO A 123 16.77 -20.09 12.57
CA PRO A 123 16.41 -21.49 12.29
C PRO A 123 15.03 -21.85 12.85
N GLY A 124 14.16 -22.40 12.00
CA GLY A 124 12.78 -22.77 12.37
C GLY A 124 11.77 -21.64 12.31
N VAL A 125 12.18 -20.44 11.90
CA VAL A 125 11.31 -19.29 11.64
C VAL A 125 11.22 -19.04 10.14
N PHE A 126 10.01 -19.02 9.62
CA PHE A 126 9.71 -18.84 8.20
C PHE A 126 8.79 -17.64 8.02
N ALA A 127 8.99 -16.88 6.93
CA ALA A 127 8.15 -15.74 6.60
C ALA A 127 7.48 -15.93 5.23
N ALA A 128 6.19 -15.62 5.15
CA ALA A 128 5.41 -15.74 3.94
C ALA A 128 4.29 -14.69 3.88
N GLY A 129 3.73 -14.48 2.70
CA GLY A 129 2.69 -13.49 2.46
C GLY A 129 3.22 -12.06 2.43
N ASP A 130 2.33 -11.12 2.68
CA ASP A 130 2.59 -9.69 2.53
C ASP A 130 3.76 -9.17 3.38
N VAL A 131 4.06 -9.81 4.52
CA VAL A 131 5.17 -9.41 5.40
C VAL A 131 6.55 -9.64 4.79
N ALA A 132 6.65 -10.49 3.76
CA ALA A 132 7.88 -10.80 3.03
C ALA A 132 7.78 -10.45 1.52
N ASP A 133 6.66 -9.86 1.07
CA ASP A 133 6.44 -9.45 -0.33
C ASP A 133 6.33 -7.93 -0.48
N PRO A 134 7.43 -7.22 -0.72
CA PRO A 134 7.40 -5.77 -0.95
C PRO A 134 6.82 -5.35 -2.31
N HIS A 135 6.50 -6.30 -3.21
CA HIS A 135 6.20 -6.02 -4.61
C HIS A 135 4.75 -6.30 -5.01
N TYR A 136 4.28 -7.52 -4.82
CA TYR A 136 3.01 -7.99 -5.39
C TYR A 136 1.83 -7.87 -4.43
N ARG A 137 1.96 -8.43 -3.21
CA ARG A 137 0.93 -8.37 -2.16
C ARG A 137 -0.45 -8.79 -2.67
N GLN A 138 -0.48 -9.93 -3.34
CA GLN A 138 -1.68 -10.52 -3.90
C GLN A 138 -2.03 -11.82 -3.14
N ALA A 139 -3.32 -12.12 -3.03
CA ALA A 139 -3.78 -13.34 -2.34
C ALA A 139 -3.12 -14.61 -2.89
N ILE A 140 -2.94 -14.70 -4.21
CA ILE A 140 -2.31 -15.86 -4.85
C ILE A 140 -0.81 -15.96 -4.54
N THR A 141 -0.07 -14.85 -4.50
CA THR A 141 1.35 -14.84 -4.14
C THR A 141 1.54 -15.15 -2.66
N ALA A 142 0.65 -14.65 -1.81
CA ALA A 142 0.63 -14.97 -0.38
C ALA A 142 0.34 -16.47 -0.13
N ALA A 143 -0.64 -17.05 -0.83
CA ALA A 143 -0.93 -18.47 -0.74
C ALA A 143 0.26 -19.33 -1.21
N GLY A 144 0.89 -18.97 -2.33
CA GLY A 144 2.06 -19.67 -2.86
C GLY A 144 3.26 -19.63 -1.91
N SER A 145 3.57 -18.48 -1.33
CA SER A 145 4.65 -18.34 -0.34
C SER A 145 4.30 -19.05 0.97
N GLY A 146 3.04 -19.05 1.39
CA GLY A 146 2.55 -19.82 2.54
C GLY A 146 2.73 -21.32 2.36
N CYS A 147 2.44 -21.84 1.16
CA CYS A 147 2.71 -23.24 0.82
C CYS A 147 4.21 -23.57 0.93
N LYS A 148 5.10 -22.71 0.39
CA LYS A 148 6.56 -22.89 0.54
C LYS A 148 6.95 -22.91 2.03
N ALA A 149 6.41 -22.02 2.86
CA ALA A 149 6.72 -21.95 4.28
C ALA A 149 6.27 -23.21 5.04
N ALA A 150 5.10 -23.77 4.73
CA ALA A 150 4.62 -24.99 5.32
C ALA A 150 5.54 -26.19 4.99
N LEU A 151 5.94 -26.32 3.72
CA LEU A 151 6.87 -27.39 3.29
C LEU A 151 8.25 -27.26 3.95
N GLU A 152 8.78 -26.04 4.10
CA GLU A 152 10.05 -25.82 4.78
C GLU A 152 9.95 -26.09 6.29
N ALA A 153 8.81 -25.79 6.92
CA ALA A 153 8.56 -26.11 8.32
C ALA A 153 8.51 -27.64 8.54
N GLU A 154 7.82 -28.39 7.67
CA GLU A 154 7.77 -29.86 7.70
C GLU A 154 9.18 -30.46 7.57
N ARG A 155 9.96 -29.99 6.57
CA ARG A 155 11.36 -30.44 6.38
C ARG A 155 12.24 -30.16 7.59
N TYR A 156 12.07 -28.98 8.19
CA TYR A 156 12.81 -28.60 9.39
C TYR A 156 12.49 -29.51 10.58
N LEU A 157 11.20 -29.79 10.82
CA LEU A 157 10.76 -30.65 11.90
C LEU A 157 11.23 -32.10 11.69
N SER A 158 11.11 -32.64 10.47
CA SER A 158 11.60 -33.96 10.11
C SER A 158 13.11 -34.10 10.32
N ALA A 159 13.89 -33.10 9.90
CA ALA A 159 15.34 -33.08 10.10
C ALA A 159 15.75 -33.04 11.59
N LYS A 160 14.86 -32.58 12.47
CA LYS A 160 15.03 -32.56 13.93
C LYS A 160 14.49 -33.82 14.61
N GLY A 161 13.85 -34.73 13.87
CA GLY A 161 13.22 -35.93 14.42
C GLY A 161 12.00 -35.62 15.30
N LEU A 162 11.29 -34.50 15.02
CA LEU A 162 10.12 -34.07 15.77
C LEU A 162 8.81 -34.55 15.13
N ILE A 163 8.88 -34.95 13.87
CA ILE A 163 7.82 -35.64 13.10
C ILE A 163 8.43 -36.69 12.20
#